data_c32ac3cf21166e27a1aed615e863150e
#
_entry.id   c32ac3cf21166e27a1aed615e863150e
#
_cell.length_a   1.000
_cell.length_b   1.000
_cell.length_c   1.000
_cell.angle_alpha   90.00
_cell.angle_beta   90.00
_cell.angle_gamma   90.00
#
_symmetry.space_group_name_H-M   'P 1'
#
loop_
_entity.id
_entity.type
_entity.pdbx_description
1 polymer ?
#
loop_
_entity_poly.entity_id
_entity_poly.type
_entity_poly.pdbx_seq_one_letter_code
_entity_poly.pdbx_strand_id
1 'polypeptide(L)'
;MHPILSSTTDAMLPPDAGALTRRRLLALGAAAPLMSLAGPAGAQSGAWPNRPVKLVVPFSAGGAADTSARAVGQRVGDILGQSLTIDNRTGGNAVVAANAVLGAPKDGYTFIWDAANQLTNPVLVKDLQIDYRTAFIPVTMAVRAPQALVVRHDFPAQTFDEFIAVARAKPGTISCGTPPSGAMGHLAVALLQQRAGIKLLHTPYRGGADAARDVMGGQIDAALITTSTARGTLATGKTRMLAVTSATRVQAYADVPTIAERGFPGYDMDDWFGLFAATGTPEGPIKRMEAAVAQAARDPALAAAVAPQGFVLVASSSREFSQWLNGQRELLQKLIRDANISIG
;
A
#
# COMPACT_ATOMS: atom_id res chain seq x y z
N MET A 1 68.72 -41.96 19.35
CA MET A 1 69.11 -43.40 19.23
C MET A 1 68.68 -43.86 17.87
N HIS A 2 69.60 -43.87 16.94
CA HIS A 2 69.58 -44.62 15.69
C HIS A 2 69.55 -46.13 15.97
N PRO A 3 69.30 -47.02 15.03
CA PRO A 3 69.75 -47.12 13.63
C PRO A 3 68.67 -47.61 12.63
N ILE A 4 68.70 -47.26 11.30
CA ILE A 4 69.58 -47.73 10.14
C ILE A 4 69.21 -49.11 9.62
N LEU A 5 69.08 -49.13 8.31
CA LEU A 5 69.46 -50.03 7.21
C LEU A 5 68.29 -50.42 6.30
N SER A 6 68.24 -49.95 5.07
CA SER A 6 69.02 -50.32 3.84
C SER A 6 68.53 -51.64 3.20
N SER A 7 68.16 -51.65 1.99
CA SER A 7 68.96 -51.99 0.76
C SER A 7 67.97 -52.31 -0.39
N THR A 8 68.10 -51.65 -1.43
CA THR A 8 68.79 -52.05 -2.71
C THR A 8 68.02 -52.98 -3.63
N THR A 9 67.78 -52.48 -4.81
CA THR A 9 68.07 -52.98 -6.15
C THR A 9 67.19 -54.15 -6.63
N ASP A 10 66.43 -53.98 -7.70
CA ASP A 10 67.02 -54.31 -9.03
C ASP A 10 66.17 -53.82 -10.19
N ALA A 11 66.83 -53.30 -11.17
CA ALA A 11 66.32 -52.87 -12.47
C ALA A 11 66.09 -54.07 -13.38
N MET A 12 65.01 -54.04 -14.14
CA MET A 12 65.02 -54.72 -15.45
C MET A 12 64.13 -53.98 -16.44
N LEU A 13 64.75 -53.48 -17.48
CA LEU A 13 64.19 -52.92 -18.71
C LEU A 13 63.98 -54.06 -19.75
N PRO A 14 63.44 -53.73 -20.92
CA PRO A 14 62.11 -54.12 -21.46
C PRO A 14 62.27 -55.21 -22.55
N PRO A 15 61.25 -55.52 -23.27
CA PRO A 15 61.25 -55.16 -24.71
C PRO A 15 59.91 -54.91 -25.39
N ASP A 16 60.03 -54.22 -26.47
CA ASP A 16 59.36 -54.26 -27.76
C ASP A 16 58.11 -53.44 -28.03
N ALA A 17 58.41 -52.47 -28.85
CA ALA A 17 57.46 -51.73 -29.69
C ALA A 17 56.69 -52.66 -30.64
N GLY A 18 55.40 -52.88 -30.35
CA GLY A 18 54.50 -53.58 -31.27
C GLY A 18 53.65 -52.62 -32.06
N ALA A 19 53.77 -52.67 -33.35
CA ALA A 19 53.19 -51.85 -34.38
C ALA A 19 51.67 -51.61 -34.21
N LEU A 20 51.27 -50.38 -34.35
CA LEU A 20 49.89 -49.91 -34.48
C LEU A 20 49.27 -50.47 -35.76
N THR A 21 48.48 -51.50 -35.71
CA THR A 21 47.72 -52.07 -36.82
C THR A 21 46.57 -51.16 -37.22
N ARG A 22 46.37 -50.95 -38.53
CA ARG A 22 45.29 -50.13 -39.14
C ARG A 22 43.89 -50.40 -38.65
N ARG A 23 43.64 -51.47 -37.90
CA ARG A 23 42.35 -51.80 -37.32
C ARG A 23 42.04 -51.02 -36.05
N ARG A 24 43.00 -50.42 -35.35
CA ARG A 24 42.75 -49.60 -34.14
C ARG A 24 42.48 -48.13 -34.44
N LEU A 25 42.74 -47.64 -35.65
CA LEU A 25 42.49 -46.28 -36.11
C LEU A 25 41.03 -46.08 -36.59
N LEU A 26 40.25 -47.15 -36.84
CA LEU A 26 38.86 -47.07 -37.26
C LEU A 26 37.87 -47.12 -36.11
N ALA A 27 38.31 -47.37 -34.88
CA ALA A 27 37.45 -47.41 -33.70
C ALA A 27 37.38 -46.07 -32.93
N LEU A 28 38.18 -45.07 -33.29
CA LEU A 28 38.13 -43.73 -32.66
C LEU A 28 37.37 -42.68 -33.45
N GLY A 29 36.76 -43.04 -34.59
CA GLY A 29 36.05 -42.11 -35.47
C GLY A 29 34.51 -42.06 -35.29
N ALA A 30 33.92 -42.86 -34.37
CA ALA A 30 32.47 -43.00 -34.26
C ALA A 30 31.85 -42.47 -32.96
N ALA A 31 32.60 -41.73 -32.14
CA ALA A 31 32.13 -41.26 -30.81
C ALA A 31 32.01 -39.73 -30.65
N ALA A 32 31.79 -39.00 -31.75
CA ALA A 32 31.41 -37.57 -31.65
C ALA A 32 30.56 -37.24 -32.88
N PRO A 33 29.28 -37.14 -32.78
CA PRO A 33 28.57 -35.95 -32.39
C PRO A 33 27.21 -36.23 -31.69
N LEU A 34 27.18 -36.31 -30.39
CA LEU A 34 25.92 -36.31 -29.61
C LEU A 34 25.92 -35.24 -28.51
N MET A 35 26.82 -34.25 -28.64
CA MET A 35 26.96 -33.16 -27.63
C MET A 35 26.56 -31.78 -28.15
N SER A 36 25.65 -31.66 -29.13
CA SER A 36 25.24 -30.35 -29.67
C SER A 36 23.72 -30.15 -29.76
N LEU A 37 22.94 -30.84 -28.95
CA LEU A 37 21.48 -30.60 -28.84
C LEU A 37 21.06 -30.26 -27.41
N ALA A 38 22.01 -29.86 -26.56
CA ALA A 38 21.67 -29.04 -25.43
C ALA A 38 21.51 -27.60 -25.95
N GLY A 39 20.39 -27.32 -26.63
CA GLY A 39 19.89 -25.96 -26.80
C GLY A 39 19.90 -25.28 -25.43
N PRO A 40 20.09 -23.95 -25.35
CA PRO A 40 19.96 -23.27 -24.09
C PRO A 40 18.64 -23.74 -23.49
N ALA A 41 18.72 -24.46 -22.37
CA ALA A 41 17.56 -24.67 -21.51
C ALA A 41 17.10 -23.24 -21.20
N GLY A 42 16.17 -22.75 -22.01
CA GLY A 42 15.47 -21.51 -21.74
C GLY A 42 14.97 -21.74 -20.34
N ALA A 43 15.55 -21.03 -19.38
CA ALA A 43 15.02 -20.97 -18.05
C ALA A 43 13.54 -20.66 -18.25
N GLN A 44 12.68 -21.68 -18.17
CA GLN A 44 11.26 -21.47 -17.98
C GLN A 44 11.22 -20.69 -16.68
N SER A 45 11.26 -19.36 -16.80
CA SER A 45 10.90 -18.46 -15.72
C SER A 45 9.50 -18.90 -15.34
N GLY A 46 9.40 -19.69 -14.24
CA GLY A 46 8.13 -20.19 -13.75
C GLY A 46 7.15 -19.03 -13.74
N ALA A 47 5.92 -19.29 -14.20
CA ALA A 47 4.92 -18.23 -14.36
C ALA A 47 4.87 -17.37 -13.09
N TRP A 48 5.11 -16.07 -13.21
CA TRP A 48 4.98 -15.15 -12.09
C TRP A 48 3.52 -15.13 -11.60
N PRO A 49 3.26 -15.12 -10.26
CA PRO A 49 4.21 -15.29 -9.17
C PRO A 49 4.47 -16.76 -8.85
N ASN A 50 5.69 -17.13 -8.49
CA ASN A 50 6.07 -18.47 -8.01
C ASN A 50 6.48 -18.47 -6.53
N ARG A 51 6.34 -17.35 -5.84
CA ARG A 51 6.59 -17.15 -4.41
C ARG A 51 5.69 -16.03 -3.87
N PRO A 52 5.56 -15.86 -2.55
CA PRO A 52 4.74 -14.80 -1.96
C PRO A 52 5.12 -13.40 -2.46
N VAL A 53 4.11 -12.57 -2.72
CA VAL A 53 4.26 -11.16 -3.10
C VAL A 53 4.07 -10.28 -1.87
N LYS A 54 4.95 -9.30 -1.67
CA LYS A 54 4.90 -8.38 -0.55
C LYS A 54 4.11 -7.12 -0.91
N LEU A 55 3.15 -6.74 -0.05
CA LEU A 55 2.51 -5.44 -0.05
C LEU A 55 3.02 -4.62 1.14
N VAL A 56 3.78 -3.58 0.87
CA VAL A 56 4.21 -2.62 1.88
C VAL A 56 3.10 -1.61 2.10
N VAL A 57 2.68 -1.42 3.36
CA VAL A 57 1.60 -0.51 3.76
C VAL A 57 2.16 0.56 4.69
N PRO A 58 2.13 1.86 4.32
CA PRO A 58 2.77 2.92 5.09
C PRO A 58 1.98 3.38 6.32
N PHE A 59 0.95 2.65 6.71
CA PHE A 59 0.03 3.03 7.80
C PHE A 59 -0.02 1.96 8.88
N SER A 60 -0.53 2.35 10.08
CA SER A 60 -0.68 1.45 11.23
C SER A 60 -1.58 0.25 10.90
N ALA A 61 -1.22 -0.90 11.45
CA ALA A 61 -2.06 -2.10 11.37
C ALA A 61 -3.44 -1.85 12.00
N GLY A 62 -4.48 -2.49 11.43
CA GLY A 62 -5.87 -2.32 11.85
C GLY A 62 -6.56 -1.06 11.34
N GLY A 63 -5.84 -0.15 10.68
CA GLY A 63 -6.43 0.98 9.97
C GLY A 63 -6.99 0.58 8.59
N ALA A 64 -7.64 1.55 7.92
CA ALA A 64 -8.30 1.30 6.63
C ALA A 64 -7.36 0.77 5.54
N ALA A 65 -6.14 1.31 5.47
CA ALA A 65 -5.14 0.83 4.52
C ALA A 65 -4.77 -0.63 4.76
N ASP A 66 -4.54 -1.01 6.02
CA ASP A 66 -4.19 -2.38 6.38
C ASP A 66 -5.36 -3.35 6.17
N THR A 67 -6.56 -2.98 6.63
CA THR A 67 -7.75 -3.84 6.50
C THR A 67 -8.16 -4.04 5.05
N SER A 68 -8.10 -2.99 4.21
CA SER A 68 -8.37 -3.10 2.78
C SER A 68 -7.30 -3.90 2.04
N ALA A 69 -6.01 -3.68 2.36
CA ALA A 69 -4.91 -4.45 1.78
C ALA A 69 -5.01 -5.94 2.11
N ARG A 70 -5.41 -6.30 3.34
CA ARG A 70 -5.63 -7.70 3.73
C ARG A 70 -6.82 -8.33 3.03
N ALA A 71 -7.96 -7.64 2.98
CA ALA A 71 -9.17 -8.16 2.35
C ALA A 71 -8.97 -8.37 0.84
N VAL A 72 -8.46 -7.37 0.14
CA VAL A 72 -8.16 -7.47 -1.30
C VAL A 72 -7.00 -8.43 -1.55
N GLY A 73 -5.94 -8.33 -0.75
CA GLY A 73 -4.73 -9.15 -0.88
C GLY A 73 -4.98 -10.63 -0.69
N GLN A 74 -5.86 -11.02 0.24
CA GLN A 74 -6.26 -12.42 0.41
C GLN A 74 -6.89 -12.96 -0.88
N ARG A 75 -7.87 -12.24 -1.43
CA ARG A 75 -8.57 -12.68 -2.64
C ARG A 75 -7.66 -12.68 -3.88
N VAL A 76 -6.80 -11.68 -4.00
CA VAL A 76 -5.78 -11.63 -5.06
C VAL A 76 -4.80 -12.79 -4.92
N GLY A 77 -4.43 -13.15 -3.70
CA GLY A 77 -3.58 -14.33 -3.44
C GLY A 77 -4.19 -15.63 -3.92
N ASP A 78 -5.49 -15.84 -3.66
CA ASP A 78 -6.24 -17.01 -4.15
C ASP A 78 -6.22 -17.07 -5.69
N ILE A 79 -6.42 -15.93 -6.36
CA ILE A 79 -6.42 -15.82 -7.83
C ILE A 79 -5.03 -16.07 -8.42
N LEU A 80 -3.99 -15.59 -7.77
CA LEU A 80 -2.61 -15.73 -8.25
C LEU A 80 -1.96 -17.08 -7.87
N GLY A 81 -2.57 -17.83 -6.93
CA GLY A 81 -2.01 -19.05 -6.38
C GLY A 81 -0.78 -18.82 -5.48
N GLN A 82 -0.58 -17.58 -5.01
CA GLN A 82 0.51 -17.21 -4.11
C GLN A 82 0.03 -16.16 -3.11
N SER A 83 0.41 -16.28 -1.86
CA SER A 83 -0.02 -15.34 -0.81
C SER A 83 0.53 -13.93 -1.03
N LEU A 84 -0.29 -12.92 -0.71
CA LEU A 84 0.15 -11.55 -0.55
C LEU A 84 0.43 -11.28 0.93
N THR A 85 1.68 -10.99 1.27
CA THR A 85 2.10 -10.69 2.65
C THR A 85 2.07 -9.19 2.91
N ILE A 86 1.41 -8.77 3.99
CA ILE A 86 1.28 -7.36 4.36
C ILE A 86 2.43 -6.98 5.31
N ASP A 87 3.17 -5.93 4.96
CA ASP A 87 4.30 -5.38 5.72
C ASP A 87 4.00 -3.91 6.07
N ASN A 88 3.52 -3.66 7.30
CA ASN A 88 3.21 -2.30 7.75
C ASN A 88 4.49 -1.55 8.12
N ARG A 89 4.86 -0.51 7.35
CA ARG A 89 6.04 0.33 7.55
C ARG A 89 5.66 1.79 7.69
N THR A 90 5.35 2.19 8.90
CA THR A 90 4.97 3.58 9.22
C THR A 90 6.19 4.50 9.37
N GLY A 91 5.96 5.80 9.29
CA GLY A 91 6.96 6.84 9.59
C GLY A 91 7.37 7.69 8.40
N GLY A 92 7.92 8.88 8.71
CA GLY A 92 8.35 9.84 7.70
C GLY A 92 7.28 10.21 6.68
N ASN A 93 6.04 10.29 7.10
CA ASN A 93 4.91 10.55 6.20
C ASN A 93 4.85 9.57 4.99
N ALA A 94 4.96 8.27 5.24
CA ALA A 94 5.05 7.19 4.25
C ALA A 94 6.41 7.07 3.50
N VAL A 95 7.36 7.97 3.69
CA VAL A 95 8.67 7.93 3.02
C VAL A 95 9.46 6.67 3.39
N VAL A 96 9.34 6.18 4.63
CA VAL A 96 9.98 4.92 5.07
C VAL A 96 9.51 3.73 4.22
N ALA A 97 8.21 3.62 3.98
CA ALA A 97 7.63 2.57 3.14
C ALA A 97 8.03 2.74 1.66
N ALA A 98 7.99 3.97 1.16
CA ALA A 98 8.40 4.28 -0.22
C ALA A 98 9.86 3.87 -0.46
N ASN A 99 10.78 4.25 0.42
CA ASN A 99 12.19 3.84 0.32
C ASN A 99 12.37 2.32 0.38
N ALA A 100 11.61 1.63 1.23
CA ALA A 100 11.68 0.18 1.33
C ALA A 100 11.28 -0.51 0.01
N VAL A 101 10.29 0.02 -0.71
CA VAL A 101 9.86 -0.50 -2.02
C VAL A 101 10.85 -0.12 -3.11
N LEU A 102 11.35 1.12 -3.09
CA LEU A 102 12.33 1.58 -4.08
C LEU A 102 13.69 0.89 -3.93
N GLY A 103 14.07 0.47 -2.73
CA GLY A 103 15.28 -0.31 -2.45
C GLY A 103 15.13 -1.81 -2.70
N ALA A 104 13.90 -2.32 -2.92
CA ALA A 104 13.68 -3.73 -3.21
C ALA A 104 14.04 -4.09 -4.66
N PRO A 105 14.30 -5.39 -4.97
CA PRO A 105 14.44 -5.86 -6.34
C PRO A 105 13.24 -5.48 -7.21
N LYS A 106 13.48 -5.06 -8.45
CA LYS A 106 12.45 -4.65 -9.42
C LYS A 106 11.88 -5.86 -10.18
N ASP A 107 11.62 -6.95 -9.49
CA ASP A 107 11.21 -8.24 -10.04
C ASP A 107 9.69 -8.51 -9.97
N GLY A 108 8.93 -7.52 -9.47
CA GLY A 108 7.48 -7.61 -9.32
C GLY A 108 7.00 -8.32 -8.05
N TYR A 109 7.89 -8.60 -7.08
CA TYR A 109 7.50 -9.24 -5.81
C TYR A 109 7.34 -8.26 -4.64
N THR A 110 7.50 -6.96 -4.89
CA THR A 110 7.26 -5.92 -3.87
C THR A 110 6.48 -4.77 -4.48
N PHE A 111 5.32 -4.49 -3.89
CA PHE A 111 4.44 -3.39 -4.24
C PHE A 111 4.19 -2.53 -3.01
N ILE A 112 3.72 -1.30 -3.21
CA ILE A 112 3.21 -0.45 -2.14
C ILE A 112 1.70 -0.26 -2.29
N TRP A 113 0.98 -0.39 -1.17
CA TRP A 113 -0.43 -0.07 -1.03
C TRP A 113 -0.54 1.28 -0.35
N ASP A 114 -0.66 2.33 -1.12
CA ASP A 114 -0.52 3.70 -0.64
C ASP A 114 -1.78 4.54 -0.95
N ALA A 115 -1.75 5.78 -0.52
CA ALA A 115 -2.86 6.72 -0.55
C ALA A 115 -2.38 8.12 -1.01
N ALA A 116 -3.02 9.17 -0.52
CA ALA A 116 -2.76 10.56 -0.88
C ALA A 116 -1.29 11.01 -0.74
N ASN A 117 -0.48 10.33 0.09
CA ASN A 117 0.95 10.62 0.25
C ASN A 117 1.71 10.62 -1.09
N GLN A 118 1.27 9.82 -2.08
CA GLN A 118 1.78 9.82 -3.45
C GLN A 118 1.65 11.20 -4.14
N LEU A 119 0.67 11.99 -3.74
CA LEU A 119 0.36 13.29 -4.32
C LEU A 119 0.82 14.46 -3.45
N THR A 120 0.83 14.27 -2.13
CA THR A 120 1.04 15.36 -1.16
C THR A 120 2.48 15.48 -0.67
N ASN A 121 3.22 14.37 -0.58
CA ASN A 121 4.61 14.38 -0.13
C ASN A 121 5.53 15.31 -0.96
N PRO A 122 5.41 15.40 -2.30
CA PRO A 122 6.21 16.32 -3.09
C PRO A 122 6.08 17.81 -2.70
N VAL A 123 5.02 18.17 -1.98
CA VAL A 123 4.77 19.54 -1.53
C VAL A 123 5.04 19.71 -0.03
N LEU A 124 4.83 18.66 0.74
CA LEU A 124 4.83 18.71 2.20
C LEU A 124 6.16 18.29 2.83
N VAL A 125 6.86 17.30 2.23
CA VAL A 125 8.09 16.77 2.80
C VAL A 125 9.28 17.60 2.31
N LYS A 126 9.94 18.31 3.23
CA LYS A 126 11.19 19.02 2.94
C LYS A 126 12.30 18.04 2.59
N ASP A 127 13.20 18.44 1.71
CA ASP A 127 14.38 17.66 1.29
C ASP A 127 14.05 16.23 0.82
N LEU A 128 12.84 16.06 0.23
CA LEU A 128 12.38 14.79 -0.28
C LEU A 128 13.28 14.30 -1.43
N GLN A 129 13.94 13.14 -1.23
CA GLN A 129 14.82 12.55 -2.24
C GLN A 129 14.07 11.71 -3.29
N ILE A 130 12.76 11.51 -3.11
CA ILE A 130 11.92 10.67 -3.98
C ILE A 130 11.11 11.59 -4.89
N ASP A 131 11.30 11.47 -6.20
CA ASP A 131 10.33 12.02 -7.15
C ASP A 131 9.17 11.04 -7.32
N TYR A 132 8.08 11.26 -6.59
CA TYR A 132 6.89 10.41 -6.63
C TYR A 132 6.19 10.37 -7.99
N ARG A 133 6.50 11.29 -8.91
CA ARG A 133 5.93 11.28 -10.27
C ARG A 133 6.55 10.20 -11.14
N THR A 134 7.84 9.93 -10.92
CA THR A 134 8.64 9.03 -11.74
C THR A 134 9.07 7.77 -11.04
N ALA A 135 9.11 7.78 -9.70
CA ALA A 135 9.57 6.64 -8.89
C ALA A 135 8.60 5.46 -8.85
N PHE A 136 7.30 5.71 -9.08
CA PHE A 136 6.25 4.69 -8.97
C PHE A 136 5.38 4.63 -10.22
N ILE A 137 4.98 3.41 -10.56
CA ILE A 137 4.02 3.09 -11.61
C ILE A 137 2.67 2.81 -10.93
N PRO A 138 1.61 3.59 -11.17
CA PRO A 138 0.27 3.28 -10.69
C PRO A 138 -0.22 1.97 -11.33
N VAL A 139 -0.63 1.00 -10.51
CA VAL A 139 -1.16 -0.28 -10.99
C VAL A 139 -2.68 -0.24 -11.03
N THR A 140 -3.32 0.11 -9.92
CA THR A 140 -4.79 0.21 -9.82
C THR A 140 -5.18 1.02 -8.59
N MET A 141 -6.23 1.84 -8.68
CA MET A 141 -6.99 2.26 -7.50
C MET A 141 -7.86 1.08 -7.10
N ALA A 142 -7.56 0.46 -5.97
CA ALA A 142 -8.27 -0.74 -5.56
C ALA A 142 -9.59 -0.43 -4.84
N VAL A 143 -9.57 0.55 -3.92
CA VAL A 143 -10.74 0.91 -3.11
C VAL A 143 -10.84 2.42 -2.87
N ARG A 144 -12.07 2.92 -2.73
CA ARG A 144 -12.37 4.20 -2.05
C ARG A 144 -12.81 3.92 -0.63
N ALA A 145 -12.51 4.84 0.27
CA ALA A 145 -12.77 4.73 1.70
C ALA A 145 -13.35 6.05 2.21
N PRO A 146 -14.68 6.20 2.27
CA PRO A 146 -15.32 7.35 2.88
C PRO A 146 -14.81 7.59 4.30
N GLN A 147 -14.64 8.86 4.66
CA GLN A 147 -14.21 9.24 5.99
C GLN A 147 -15.38 9.74 6.83
N ALA A 148 -15.20 9.72 8.12
CA ALA A 148 -16.19 10.15 9.09
C ALA A 148 -15.57 11.09 10.12
N LEU A 149 -16.28 12.13 10.48
CA LEU A 149 -16.05 12.89 11.69
C LEU A 149 -16.69 12.13 12.85
N VAL A 150 -15.83 11.60 13.73
CA VAL A 150 -16.25 10.95 14.96
C VAL A 150 -15.82 11.77 16.16
N VAL A 151 -16.61 11.72 17.23
CA VAL A 151 -16.29 12.36 18.51
C VAL A 151 -16.34 11.33 19.65
N ARG A 152 -15.63 11.59 20.74
CA ARG A 152 -15.78 10.81 21.96
C ARG A 152 -17.24 10.88 22.46
N HIS A 153 -17.70 9.83 23.10
CA HIS A 153 -19.13 9.66 23.40
C HIS A 153 -19.71 10.76 24.29
N ASP A 154 -18.93 11.30 25.22
CA ASP A 154 -19.28 12.37 26.16
C ASP A 154 -18.98 13.78 25.63
N PHE A 155 -18.60 13.91 24.36
CA PHE A 155 -18.45 15.21 23.71
C PHE A 155 -19.80 15.94 23.67
N PRO A 156 -19.85 17.28 23.94
CA PRO A 156 -21.13 18.00 24.12
C PRO A 156 -21.99 18.08 22.86
N ALA A 157 -21.45 17.83 21.67
CA ALA A 157 -22.23 17.80 20.42
C ALA A 157 -22.78 16.40 20.12
N GLN A 158 -24.08 16.32 19.81
CA GLN A 158 -24.76 15.09 19.38
C GLN A 158 -24.89 15.03 17.84
N THR A 159 -24.85 16.18 17.18
CA THR A 159 -25.00 16.35 15.74
C THR A 159 -23.82 17.09 15.14
N PHE A 160 -23.67 17.02 13.81
CA PHE A 160 -22.65 17.77 13.09
C PHE A 160 -22.82 19.30 13.27
N ASP A 161 -24.06 19.80 13.26
CA ASP A 161 -24.33 21.24 13.40
C ASP A 161 -23.96 21.75 14.80
N GLU A 162 -24.25 20.98 15.84
CA GLU A 162 -23.80 21.27 17.20
C GLU A 162 -22.26 21.24 17.32
N PHE A 163 -21.59 20.30 16.64
CA PHE A 163 -20.13 20.27 16.59
C PHE A 163 -19.56 21.57 15.98
N ILE A 164 -20.12 22.02 14.86
CA ILE A 164 -19.72 23.29 14.23
C ILE A 164 -19.98 24.46 15.16
N ALA A 165 -21.12 24.47 15.87
CA ALA A 165 -21.45 25.54 16.85
C ALA A 165 -20.44 25.57 18.01
N VAL A 166 -20.09 24.40 18.58
CA VAL A 166 -19.07 24.32 19.65
C VAL A 166 -17.69 24.76 19.14
N ALA A 167 -17.31 24.34 17.92
CA ALA A 167 -16.03 24.70 17.33
C ALA A 167 -15.92 26.22 17.06
N ARG A 168 -17.01 26.88 16.67
CA ARG A 168 -17.07 28.33 16.51
C ARG A 168 -16.99 29.07 17.83
N ALA A 169 -17.65 28.54 18.87
CA ALA A 169 -17.66 29.15 20.21
C ALA A 169 -16.28 29.01 20.91
N LYS A 170 -15.53 27.99 20.61
CA LYS A 170 -14.22 27.69 21.24
C LYS A 170 -13.13 27.40 20.18
N PRO A 171 -12.67 28.41 19.42
CA PRO A 171 -11.72 28.20 18.35
C PRO A 171 -10.39 27.62 18.85
N GLY A 172 -9.90 26.57 18.21
CA GLY A 172 -8.60 25.93 18.50
C GLY A 172 -8.54 25.11 19.79
N THR A 173 -9.68 24.87 20.46
CA THR A 173 -9.71 24.07 21.69
C THR A 173 -10.08 22.61 21.46
N ILE A 174 -10.79 22.30 20.38
CA ILE A 174 -11.20 20.92 20.07
C ILE A 174 -10.05 20.21 19.37
N SER A 175 -9.52 19.18 20.02
CA SER A 175 -8.50 18.32 19.42
C SER A 175 -9.13 17.39 18.38
N CYS A 176 -8.54 17.33 17.18
CA CYS A 176 -9.03 16.50 16.08
C CYS A 176 -7.88 15.65 15.52
N GLY A 177 -7.96 14.34 15.77
CA GLY A 177 -6.98 13.37 15.27
C GLY A 177 -7.24 13.03 13.80
N THR A 178 -6.14 12.87 13.03
CA THR A 178 -6.21 12.36 11.66
C THR A 178 -5.08 11.35 11.41
N PRO A 179 -5.13 10.54 10.32
CA PRO A 179 -3.94 9.90 9.77
C PRO A 179 -2.81 10.92 9.52
N PRO A 180 -1.64 10.52 9.00
CA PRO A 180 -0.49 11.42 8.90
C PRO A 180 -0.80 12.75 8.22
N SER A 181 0.01 13.77 8.54
CA SER A 181 -0.10 15.07 7.91
C SER A 181 -0.04 14.98 6.38
N GLY A 182 -0.96 15.64 5.69
CA GLY A 182 -1.11 15.56 4.24
C GLY A 182 -1.85 14.32 3.72
N ALA A 183 -2.26 13.39 4.58
CA ALA A 183 -3.23 12.36 4.20
C ALA A 183 -4.63 12.97 4.04
N MET A 184 -5.54 12.26 3.36
CA MET A 184 -6.88 12.78 3.06
C MET A 184 -7.65 13.25 4.30
N GLY A 185 -7.48 12.58 5.46
CA GLY A 185 -8.09 13.03 6.71
C GLY A 185 -7.67 14.43 7.15
N HIS A 186 -6.37 14.74 7.04
CA HIS A 186 -5.89 16.09 7.31
C HIS A 186 -6.44 17.13 6.33
N LEU A 187 -6.41 16.79 5.03
CA LEU A 187 -6.94 17.68 3.98
C LEU A 187 -8.44 17.93 4.14
N ALA A 188 -9.18 16.91 4.54
CA ALA A 188 -10.62 17.03 4.83
C ALA A 188 -10.86 17.94 6.04
N VAL A 189 -10.11 17.79 7.14
CA VAL A 189 -10.19 18.73 8.28
C VAL A 189 -9.85 20.16 7.85
N ALA A 190 -8.80 20.36 7.07
CA ALA A 190 -8.41 21.68 6.59
C ALA A 190 -9.48 22.33 5.71
N LEU A 191 -10.08 21.58 4.80
CA LEU A 191 -11.19 22.03 3.98
C LEU A 191 -12.43 22.38 4.82
N LEU A 192 -12.74 21.55 5.83
CA LEU A 192 -13.86 21.81 6.76
C LEU A 192 -13.61 23.10 7.54
N GLN A 193 -12.43 23.29 8.10
CA GLN A 193 -12.06 24.51 8.83
C GLN A 193 -12.23 25.76 7.96
N GLN A 194 -11.73 25.70 6.72
CA GLN A 194 -11.83 26.79 5.77
C GLN A 194 -13.29 27.14 5.43
N ARG A 195 -14.10 26.11 5.10
CA ARG A 195 -15.49 26.32 4.69
C ARG A 195 -16.43 26.71 5.84
N ALA A 196 -16.21 26.14 7.02
CA ALA A 196 -17.05 26.38 8.19
C ALA A 196 -16.63 27.60 9.02
N GLY A 197 -15.45 28.18 8.75
CA GLY A 197 -14.90 29.30 9.53
C GLY A 197 -14.61 28.86 10.99
N ILE A 198 -14.10 27.64 11.18
CA ILE A 198 -13.75 27.09 12.50
C ILE A 198 -12.26 26.86 12.63
N LYS A 199 -11.79 26.69 13.84
CA LYS A 199 -10.40 26.31 14.12
C LYS A 199 -10.38 25.10 15.06
N LEU A 200 -9.72 24.01 14.63
CA LEU A 200 -9.50 22.80 15.40
C LEU A 200 -8.00 22.67 15.74
N LEU A 201 -7.68 22.00 16.83
CA LEU A 201 -6.33 21.60 17.16
C LEU A 201 -6.02 20.28 16.45
N HIS A 202 -5.36 20.35 15.30
CA HIS A 202 -5.02 19.17 14.53
C HIS A 202 -3.93 18.33 15.22
N THR A 203 -4.19 17.03 15.36
CA THR A 203 -3.29 16.04 15.97
C THR A 203 -3.01 14.92 14.98
N PRO A 204 -1.84 14.90 14.30
CA PRO A 204 -1.50 13.84 13.35
C PRO A 204 -1.08 12.56 14.06
N TYR A 205 -1.51 11.41 13.54
CA TYR A 205 -1.16 10.07 13.97
C TYR A 205 -0.45 9.28 12.86
N ARG A 206 0.17 8.14 13.20
CA ARG A 206 0.81 7.25 12.20
C ARG A 206 -0.22 6.55 11.30
N GLY A 207 -1.48 6.49 11.73
CA GLY A 207 -2.60 5.92 10.98
C GLY A 207 -3.92 6.17 11.70
N GLY A 208 -5.03 5.91 10.99
CA GLY A 208 -6.38 6.11 11.54
C GLY A 208 -6.66 5.26 12.78
N ALA A 209 -6.07 4.06 12.89
CA ALA A 209 -6.27 3.18 14.03
C ALA A 209 -5.75 3.80 15.35
N ASP A 210 -4.66 4.54 15.30
CA ASP A 210 -4.10 5.21 16.48
C ASP A 210 -5.01 6.36 16.92
N ALA A 211 -5.49 7.19 15.96
CA ALA A 211 -6.46 8.26 16.23
C ALA A 211 -7.81 7.70 16.76
N ALA A 212 -8.27 6.58 16.20
CA ALA A 212 -9.49 5.90 16.66
C ALA A 212 -9.38 5.42 18.11
N ARG A 213 -8.25 4.86 18.50
CA ARG A 213 -7.98 4.44 19.88
C ARG A 213 -8.02 5.63 20.84
N ASP A 214 -7.40 6.73 20.48
CA ASP A 214 -7.25 7.89 21.34
C ASP A 214 -8.56 8.69 21.48
N VAL A 215 -9.40 8.80 20.43
CA VAL A 215 -10.73 9.38 20.55
C VAL A 215 -11.65 8.49 21.39
N MET A 216 -11.54 7.16 21.25
CA MET A 216 -12.29 6.21 22.08
C MET A 216 -11.85 6.27 23.55
N GLY A 217 -10.58 6.52 23.82
CA GLY A 217 -10.00 6.67 25.15
C GLY A 217 -10.18 8.05 25.76
N GLY A 218 -10.76 9.03 25.03
CA GLY A 218 -10.94 10.39 25.51
C GLY A 218 -9.67 11.24 25.55
N GLN A 219 -8.57 10.78 24.91
CA GLN A 219 -7.30 11.52 24.81
C GLN A 219 -7.42 12.69 23.82
N ILE A 220 -8.31 12.58 22.85
CA ILE A 220 -8.69 13.64 21.92
C ILE A 220 -10.22 13.73 21.81
N ASP A 221 -10.73 14.92 21.43
CA ASP A 221 -12.17 15.19 21.38
C ASP A 221 -12.84 14.59 20.15
N ALA A 222 -12.17 14.66 19.01
CA ALA A 222 -12.67 14.24 17.73
C ALA A 222 -11.58 13.54 16.92
N ALA A 223 -11.99 12.79 15.89
CA ALA A 223 -11.10 12.28 14.86
C ALA A 223 -11.81 12.30 13.50
N LEU A 224 -11.06 12.60 12.44
CA LEU A 224 -11.52 12.43 11.07
C LEU A 224 -10.73 11.26 10.45
N ILE A 225 -11.42 10.13 10.40
CA ILE A 225 -10.87 8.82 10.04
C ILE A 225 -11.84 8.11 9.09
N THR A 226 -11.37 7.09 8.38
CA THR A 226 -12.25 6.32 7.49
C THR A 226 -13.37 5.63 8.27
N THR A 227 -14.51 5.44 7.62
CA THR A 227 -15.68 4.74 8.22
C THR A 227 -15.33 3.33 8.67
N SER A 228 -14.45 2.63 7.92
CA SER A 228 -13.94 1.31 8.29
C SER A 228 -13.18 1.31 9.62
N THR A 229 -12.34 2.32 9.83
CA THR A 229 -11.60 2.47 11.09
C THR A 229 -12.52 2.87 12.24
N ALA A 230 -13.49 3.77 11.99
CA ALA A 230 -14.47 4.23 12.98
C ALA A 230 -15.39 3.09 13.47
N ARG A 231 -15.69 2.11 12.61
CA ARG A 231 -16.60 1.00 12.90
C ARG A 231 -16.29 0.30 14.23
N GLY A 232 -15.00 0.01 14.47
CA GLY A 232 -14.59 -0.67 15.71
C GLY A 232 -14.89 0.14 16.97
N THR A 233 -14.72 1.47 16.94
CA THR A 233 -14.97 2.34 18.10
C THR A 233 -16.45 2.60 18.30
N LEU A 234 -17.23 2.71 17.22
CA LEU A 234 -18.70 2.87 17.25
C LEU A 234 -19.36 1.65 17.89
N ALA A 235 -18.91 0.43 17.56
CA ALA A 235 -19.44 -0.81 18.13
C ALA A 235 -19.28 -0.90 19.65
N THR A 236 -18.34 -0.16 20.24
CA THR A 236 -18.14 -0.08 21.70
C THR A 236 -19.06 0.92 22.39
N GLY A 237 -19.79 1.77 21.63
CA GLY A 237 -20.56 2.89 22.16
C GLY A 237 -19.73 4.05 22.70
N LYS A 238 -18.39 3.98 22.59
CA LYS A 238 -17.48 5.00 23.15
C LYS A 238 -17.22 6.18 22.20
N THR A 239 -17.71 6.10 20.98
CA THR A 239 -17.63 7.19 20.00
C THR A 239 -18.97 7.36 19.30
N ARG A 240 -19.16 8.52 18.69
CA ARG A 240 -20.33 8.87 17.87
C ARG A 240 -19.85 9.41 16.53
N MET A 241 -20.47 8.96 15.44
CA MET A 241 -20.24 9.49 14.10
C MET A 241 -21.22 10.62 13.84
N LEU A 242 -20.73 11.80 13.49
CA LEU A 242 -21.54 13.01 13.29
C LEU A 242 -21.84 13.29 11.82
N ALA A 243 -20.90 13.01 10.93
CA ALA A 243 -21.06 13.15 9.48
C ALA A 243 -20.02 12.33 8.72
N VAL A 244 -20.29 12.05 7.45
CA VAL A 244 -19.33 11.47 6.49
C VAL A 244 -18.87 12.51 5.49
N THR A 245 -17.67 12.31 4.92
CA THR A 245 -17.03 13.27 4.00
C THR A 245 -17.38 13.07 2.54
N SER A 246 -18.00 11.94 2.20
CA SER A 246 -18.40 11.60 0.85
C SER A 246 -19.53 12.49 0.33
N ALA A 247 -19.63 12.64 -1.00
CA ALA A 247 -20.70 13.40 -1.64
C ALA A 247 -22.10 12.81 -1.38
N THR A 248 -22.19 11.51 -1.16
CA THR A 248 -23.41 10.76 -0.85
C THR A 248 -23.26 9.98 0.45
N ARG A 249 -24.37 9.65 1.09
CA ARG A 249 -24.34 8.83 2.31
C ARG A 249 -23.73 7.45 2.06
N VAL A 250 -23.03 6.96 3.05
CA VAL A 250 -22.45 5.61 3.03
C VAL A 250 -23.54 4.61 3.40
N GLN A 251 -23.80 3.61 2.57
CA GLN A 251 -24.87 2.63 2.76
C GLN A 251 -24.80 1.95 4.14
N ALA A 252 -23.61 1.60 4.62
CA ALA A 252 -23.41 0.98 5.93
C ALA A 252 -23.75 1.92 7.11
N TYR A 253 -23.92 3.23 6.85
CA TYR A 253 -24.22 4.30 7.82
C TYR A 253 -25.26 5.26 7.24
N ALA A 254 -26.36 4.72 6.71
CA ALA A 254 -27.39 5.49 5.99
C ALA A 254 -28.03 6.61 6.81
N ASP A 255 -28.06 6.48 8.14
CA ASP A 255 -28.60 7.50 9.05
C ASP A 255 -27.64 8.66 9.31
N VAL A 256 -26.35 8.50 8.96
CA VAL A 256 -25.35 9.54 9.16
C VAL A 256 -25.34 10.49 7.95
N PRO A 257 -25.54 11.80 8.15
CA PRO A 257 -25.56 12.75 7.05
C PRO A 257 -24.16 12.95 6.45
N THR A 258 -24.12 13.43 5.22
CA THR A 258 -22.86 13.94 4.65
C THR A 258 -22.60 15.37 5.11
N ILE A 259 -21.33 15.79 5.12
CA ILE A 259 -20.97 17.20 5.35
C ILE A 259 -21.61 18.09 4.28
N ALA A 260 -21.74 17.60 3.04
CA ALA A 260 -22.40 18.32 1.95
C ALA A 260 -23.88 18.61 2.26
N GLU A 261 -24.62 17.65 2.80
CA GLU A 261 -26.04 17.81 3.23
C GLU A 261 -26.21 18.80 4.38
N ARG A 262 -25.17 19.03 5.17
CA ARG A 262 -25.18 19.90 6.35
C ARG A 262 -24.67 21.32 6.07
N GLY A 263 -24.88 21.81 4.85
CA GLY A 263 -24.63 23.21 4.47
C GLY A 263 -23.27 23.47 3.80
N PHE A 264 -22.55 22.42 3.39
CA PHE A 264 -21.26 22.53 2.69
C PHE A 264 -21.31 21.87 1.30
N PRO A 265 -22.13 22.37 0.36
CA PRO A 265 -22.34 21.71 -0.93
C PRO A 265 -21.03 21.53 -1.69
N GLY A 266 -20.87 20.36 -2.34
CA GLY A 266 -19.63 20.00 -3.05
C GLY A 266 -18.48 19.59 -2.12
N TYR A 267 -18.73 19.33 -0.84
CA TYR A 267 -17.76 18.67 0.01
C TYR A 267 -17.73 17.17 -0.34
N ASP A 268 -16.59 16.71 -0.88
CA ASP A 268 -16.32 15.30 -1.25
C ASP A 268 -14.84 15.02 -1.03
N MET A 269 -14.52 14.35 0.10
CA MET A 269 -13.15 14.14 0.56
C MET A 269 -12.94 12.70 1.00
N ASP A 270 -13.31 11.75 0.14
CA ASP A 270 -13.02 10.32 0.38
C ASP A 270 -11.53 10.04 0.36
N ASP A 271 -11.10 9.14 1.22
CA ASP A 271 -9.80 8.51 1.09
C ASP A 271 -9.85 7.41 0.01
N TRP A 272 -8.70 6.98 -0.41
CA TRP A 272 -8.54 5.92 -1.41
C TRP A 272 -7.25 5.16 -1.15
N PHE A 273 -7.22 3.91 -1.56
CA PHE A 273 -6.01 3.10 -1.51
C PHE A 273 -5.76 2.48 -2.88
N GLY A 274 -4.53 2.65 -3.34
CA GLY A 274 -4.07 2.15 -4.62
C GLY A 274 -2.79 1.36 -4.50
N LEU A 275 -2.63 0.48 -5.47
CA LEU A 275 -1.43 -0.33 -5.63
C LEU A 275 -0.47 0.34 -6.59
N PHE A 276 0.80 0.42 -6.20
CA PHE A 276 1.87 0.96 -7.04
C PHE A 276 3.05 -0.01 -7.07
N ALA A 277 3.74 -0.04 -8.20
CA ALA A 277 5.02 -0.71 -8.37
C ALA A 277 6.15 0.31 -8.43
N ALA A 278 7.37 -0.07 -8.05
CA ALA A 278 8.53 0.77 -8.30
C ALA A 278 8.83 0.82 -9.81
N THR A 279 9.25 1.97 -10.30
CA THR A 279 9.70 2.13 -11.69
C THR A 279 10.86 1.17 -11.99
N GLY A 280 10.83 0.54 -13.16
CA GLY A 280 11.71 -0.55 -13.54
C GLY A 280 11.17 -1.95 -13.26
N THR A 281 10.01 -2.09 -12.58
CA THR A 281 9.31 -3.37 -12.45
C THR A 281 8.84 -3.84 -13.83
N PRO A 282 9.05 -5.11 -14.23
CA PRO A 282 8.59 -5.64 -15.52
C PRO A 282 7.07 -5.51 -15.71
N GLU A 283 6.65 -5.30 -16.94
CA GLU A 283 5.24 -5.09 -17.29
C GLU A 283 4.37 -6.32 -16.98
N GLY A 284 4.91 -7.54 -17.16
CA GLY A 284 4.17 -8.78 -16.92
C GLY A 284 3.59 -8.89 -15.51
N PRO A 285 4.40 -8.77 -14.44
CA PRO A 285 3.92 -8.70 -13.05
C PRO A 285 2.90 -7.59 -12.81
N ILE A 286 3.09 -6.39 -13.38
CA ILE A 286 2.17 -5.25 -13.21
C ILE A 286 0.80 -5.58 -13.80
N LYS A 287 0.74 -6.03 -15.06
CA LYS A 287 -0.52 -6.39 -15.73
C LYS A 287 -1.23 -7.54 -15.04
N ARG A 288 -0.48 -8.54 -14.58
CA ARG A 288 -1.07 -9.70 -13.90
C ARG A 288 -1.64 -9.30 -12.53
N MET A 289 -0.97 -8.40 -11.80
CA MET A 289 -1.49 -7.85 -10.54
C MET A 289 -2.74 -7.00 -10.77
N GLU A 290 -2.73 -6.09 -11.76
CA GLU A 290 -3.89 -5.30 -12.16
C GLU A 290 -5.10 -6.20 -12.47
N ALA A 291 -4.90 -7.20 -13.32
CA ALA A 291 -5.96 -8.15 -13.69
C ALA A 291 -6.47 -8.95 -12.48
N ALA A 292 -5.60 -9.36 -11.57
CA ALA A 292 -5.98 -10.10 -10.37
C ALA A 292 -6.81 -9.23 -9.40
N VAL A 293 -6.47 -7.95 -9.22
CA VAL A 293 -7.29 -7.02 -8.43
C VAL A 293 -8.63 -6.77 -9.10
N ALA A 294 -8.67 -6.59 -10.42
CA ALA A 294 -9.92 -6.42 -11.17
C ALA A 294 -10.82 -7.65 -11.09
N GLN A 295 -10.25 -8.85 -11.09
CA GLN A 295 -10.99 -10.09 -10.89
C GLN A 295 -11.49 -10.21 -9.45
N ALA A 296 -10.65 -9.90 -8.46
CA ALA A 296 -11.02 -9.93 -7.04
C ALA A 296 -12.19 -8.98 -6.73
N ALA A 297 -12.21 -7.79 -7.33
CA ALA A 297 -13.27 -6.80 -7.12
C ALA A 297 -14.65 -7.24 -7.66
N ARG A 298 -14.70 -8.21 -8.54
CA ARG A 298 -15.95 -8.81 -9.05
C ARG A 298 -16.49 -9.94 -8.18
N ASP A 299 -15.73 -10.34 -7.16
CA ASP A 299 -16.13 -11.42 -6.27
C ASP A 299 -17.18 -10.91 -5.26
N PRO A 300 -18.40 -11.47 -5.27
CA PRO A 300 -19.43 -11.11 -4.29
C PRO A 300 -18.99 -11.32 -2.83
N ALA A 301 -18.14 -12.31 -2.56
CA ALA A 301 -17.64 -12.55 -1.20
C ALA A 301 -16.74 -11.42 -0.71
N LEU A 302 -15.85 -10.88 -1.59
CA LEU A 302 -15.05 -9.72 -1.25
C LEU A 302 -15.95 -8.48 -1.05
N ALA A 303 -16.92 -8.25 -1.95
CA ALA A 303 -17.86 -7.15 -1.81
C ALA A 303 -18.63 -7.22 -0.48
N ALA A 304 -19.15 -8.40 -0.11
CA ALA A 304 -19.83 -8.64 1.16
C ALA A 304 -18.91 -8.42 2.39
N ALA A 305 -17.63 -8.73 2.27
CA ALA A 305 -16.66 -8.53 3.36
C ALA A 305 -16.30 -7.06 3.59
N VAL A 306 -16.24 -6.24 2.54
CA VAL A 306 -15.76 -4.85 2.63
C VAL A 306 -16.88 -3.82 2.74
N ALA A 307 -18.08 -4.10 2.21
CA ALA A 307 -19.23 -3.18 2.25
C ALA A 307 -19.65 -2.78 3.67
N PRO A 308 -19.72 -3.69 4.69
CA PRO A 308 -20.04 -3.30 6.06
C PRO A 308 -19.02 -2.36 6.70
N GLN A 309 -17.84 -2.25 6.11
CA GLN A 309 -16.77 -1.34 6.54
C GLN A 309 -16.87 0.02 5.83
N GLY A 310 -17.77 0.15 4.86
CA GLY A 310 -17.95 1.36 4.05
C GLY A 310 -16.94 1.50 2.92
N PHE A 311 -16.16 0.47 2.58
CA PHE A 311 -15.30 0.50 1.42
C PHE A 311 -16.10 0.32 0.12
N VAL A 312 -15.64 1.02 -0.92
CA VAL A 312 -16.13 0.88 -2.28
C VAL A 312 -15.02 0.27 -3.14
N LEU A 313 -15.24 -0.92 -3.68
CA LEU A 313 -14.31 -1.54 -4.63
C LEU A 313 -14.32 -0.76 -5.94
N VAL A 314 -13.14 -0.36 -6.43
CA VAL A 314 -12.97 0.41 -7.67
C VAL A 314 -12.27 -0.43 -8.73
N ALA A 315 -11.09 -0.95 -8.40
CA ALA A 315 -10.27 -1.79 -9.28
C ALA A 315 -10.09 -1.17 -10.68
N SER A 316 -9.69 0.09 -10.73
CA SER A 316 -9.47 0.82 -11.98
C SER A 316 -8.35 0.20 -12.80
N SER A 317 -8.31 0.47 -14.10
CA SER A 317 -7.10 0.22 -14.87
C SER A 317 -5.96 1.16 -14.45
N SER A 318 -4.72 0.74 -14.72
CA SER A 318 -3.51 1.55 -14.49
C SER A 318 -3.60 2.91 -15.21
N ARG A 319 -4.15 2.93 -16.44
CA ARG A 319 -4.35 4.15 -17.21
C ARG A 319 -5.35 5.10 -16.53
N GLU A 320 -6.51 4.61 -16.14
CA GLU A 320 -7.53 5.42 -15.45
C GLU A 320 -7.00 5.95 -14.12
N PHE A 321 -6.29 5.12 -13.37
CA PHE A 321 -5.68 5.53 -12.12
C PHE A 321 -4.63 6.64 -12.32
N SER A 322 -3.77 6.50 -13.32
CA SER A 322 -2.79 7.53 -13.68
C SER A 322 -3.44 8.86 -14.07
N GLN A 323 -4.51 8.81 -14.86
CA GLN A 323 -5.25 9.99 -15.27
C GLN A 323 -5.92 10.67 -14.06
N TRP A 324 -6.54 9.89 -13.20
CA TRP A 324 -7.17 10.37 -11.97
C TRP A 324 -6.13 11.03 -11.03
N LEU A 325 -4.97 10.37 -10.79
CA LEU A 325 -3.89 10.93 -9.98
C LEU A 325 -3.39 12.28 -10.51
N ASN A 326 -3.28 12.43 -11.83
CA ASN A 326 -2.84 13.68 -12.43
C ASN A 326 -3.86 14.81 -12.20
N GLY A 327 -5.16 14.54 -12.31
CA GLY A 327 -6.22 15.49 -11.99
C GLY A 327 -6.23 15.88 -10.51
N GLN A 328 -6.07 14.89 -9.61
CA GLN A 328 -6.08 15.15 -8.16
C GLN A 328 -4.86 15.94 -7.68
N ARG A 329 -3.72 15.78 -8.34
CA ARG A 329 -2.46 16.42 -7.91
C ARG A 329 -2.59 17.93 -7.78
N GLU A 330 -3.12 18.59 -8.78
CA GLU A 330 -3.28 20.05 -8.77
C GLU A 330 -4.29 20.51 -7.71
N LEU A 331 -5.40 19.79 -7.58
CA LEU A 331 -6.45 20.09 -6.59
C LEU A 331 -5.91 20.01 -5.16
N LEU A 332 -5.25 18.90 -4.82
CA LEU A 332 -4.73 18.70 -3.47
C LEU A 332 -3.56 19.65 -3.16
N GLN A 333 -2.67 19.90 -4.12
CA GLN A 333 -1.59 20.86 -3.94
C GLN A 333 -2.11 22.28 -3.75
N LYS A 334 -3.18 22.67 -4.45
CA LYS A 334 -3.83 23.95 -4.22
C LYS A 334 -4.41 24.03 -2.81
N LEU A 335 -5.14 23.00 -2.36
CA LEU A 335 -5.70 22.96 -1.02
C LEU A 335 -4.62 23.06 0.07
N ILE A 336 -3.49 22.36 -0.11
CA ILE A 336 -2.35 22.43 0.79
C ILE A 336 -1.83 23.87 0.93
N ARG A 337 -1.65 24.56 -0.19
CA ARG A 337 -1.19 25.97 -0.19
C ARG A 337 -2.20 26.89 0.46
N ASP A 338 -3.47 26.80 0.05
CA ASP A 338 -4.55 27.69 0.51
C ASP A 338 -4.80 27.53 2.04
N ALA A 339 -4.66 26.32 2.56
CA ALA A 339 -4.85 26.02 3.97
C ALA A 339 -3.54 26.13 4.79
N ASN A 340 -2.42 26.54 4.18
CA ASN A 340 -1.08 26.63 4.81
C ASN A 340 -0.70 25.34 5.54
N ILE A 341 -1.01 24.17 4.96
CA ILE A 341 -0.68 22.88 5.54
C ILE A 341 0.83 22.67 5.46
N SER A 342 1.45 22.41 6.60
CA SER A 342 2.85 22.03 6.71
C SER A 342 3.00 20.78 7.56
N ILE A 343 4.05 20.04 7.31
CA ILE A 343 4.56 19.01 8.23
C ILE A 343 5.81 19.59 8.86
N GLY A 344 5.82 19.62 10.19
CA GLY A 344 6.93 20.16 10.98
C GLY A 344 8.23 19.42 10.78
#